data_f94283edf8beace9d461c25047ed2ff7
#
_entry.id   f94283edf8beace9d461c25047ed2ff7
#
_cell.length_a   1.000
_cell.length_b   1.000
_cell.length_c   1.000
_cell.angle_alpha   90.00
_cell.angle_beta   90.00
_cell.angle_gamma   90.00
#
_symmetry.space_group_name_H-M   'P 1'
#
loop_
_entity.id
_entity.type
_entity.pdbx_description
1 polymer ?
#
loop_
_entity_poly.entity_id
_entity_poly.type
_entity_poly.pdbx_seq_one_letter_code
_entity_poly.pdbx_strand_id
1 'polypeptide(L)'
;MFNRLRMRKEKPSKSETISTATTTVIQDAAKDNKKLILDNSRWERRLQKELMSLIKEPPPGVAVDEDSVSQNLTQWIINIDGVEGTLYEGEHFQLLFKFNNKYPFDSPEVTFIGANIPVHPHIYSNGHICLSILTDDWSPALSVQSVCLSISSMLSSCREKRRPPDNGIYVKTCNKNPKKTKWWYHDDSV
;
A
#
# COMPACT_ATOMS: atom_id res chain seq x y z
N MET A 1 -46.62 77.90 -14.79
CA MET A 1 -45.51 77.50 -13.87
C MET A 1 -45.49 76.02 -13.75
N PHE A 2 -44.69 75.30 -14.49
CA PHE A 2 -44.58 73.86 -14.41
C PHE A 2 -43.15 73.46 -14.03
N ASN A 3 -42.98 72.85 -12.86
CA ASN A 3 -41.73 72.42 -12.32
C ASN A 3 -41.46 71.02 -12.85
N ARG A 4 -40.41 70.83 -13.65
CA ARG A 4 -39.95 69.52 -14.17
C ARG A 4 -39.01 68.90 -13.15
N LEU A 5 -39.43 67.84 -12.46
CA LEU A 5 -38.58 66.99 -11.68
C LEU A 5 -37.75 66.08 -12.60
N ARG A 6 -36.44 66.17 -12.46
CA ARG A 6 -35.45 65.40 -13.18
C ARG A 6 -35.14 64.10 -12.41
N MET A 7 -35.63 62.94 -12.90
CA MET A 7 -35.28 61.66 -12.32
C MET A 7 -33.82 61.32 -12.60
N ARG A 8 -33.10 61.07 -11.53
CA ARG A 8 -31.70 60.61 -11.53
C ARG A 8 -31.71 59.08 -11.70
N LYS A 9 -31.12 58.52 -12.77
CA LYS A 9 -30.91 57.08 -12.91
C LYS A 9 -29.77 56.63 -11.99
N GLU A 10 -30.07 55.80 -11.02
CA GLU A 10 -29.11 55.12 -10.21
C GLU A 10 -28.47 53.95 -11.01
N LYS A 11 -27.14 53.80 -10.90
CA LYS A 11 -26.36 52.66 -11.44
C LYS A 11 -26.58 51.47 -10.55
N PRO A 12 -26.67 50.24 -11.07
CA PRO A 12 -26.75 49.01 -10.25
C PRO A 12 -25.44 48.77 -9.50
N SER A 13 -25.59 48.39 -8.23
CA SER A 13 -24.54 48.18 -7.26
C SER A 13 -23.75 46.89 -7.56
N LYS A 14 -22.44 46.93 -7.26
CA LYS A 14 -21.44 45.84 -7.43
C LYS A 14 -21.61 44.61 -6.53
N SER A 15 -22.79 44.34 -5.96
CA SER A 15 -23.00 43.25 -4.95
C SER A 15 -23.42 41.88 -5.52
N GLU A 16 -23.87 41.81 -6.77
CA GLU A 16 -24.37 40.56 -7.36
C GLU A 16 -23.30 39.66 -7.98
N THR A 17 -22.12 40.20 -8.33
CA THR A 17 -21.03 39.41 -8.95
C THR A 17 -20.17 38.61 -7.96
N ILE A 18 -20.25 38.91 -6.65
CA ILE A 18 -19.47 38.18 -5.61
C ILE A 18 -20.20 36.92 -5.16
N SER A 19 -21.53 36.90 -5.19
CA SER A 19 -22.32 35.75 -4.71
C SER A 19 -22.22 34.53 -5.63
N THR A 20 -22.14 34.71 -6.95
CA THR A 20 -22.06 33.59 -7.91
C THR A 20 -20.69 32.90 -7.91
N ALA A 21 -19.60 33.66 -7.80
CA ALA A 21 -18.25 33.09 -7.76
C ALA A 21 -18.00 32.27 -6.48
N THR A 22 -18.49 32.76 -5.34
CA THR A 22 -18.37 32.05 -4.04
C THR A 22 -19.18 30.75 -4.02
N THR A 23 -20.37 30.73 -4.63
CA THR A 23 -21.23 29.55 -4.71
C THR A 23 -20.60 28.45 -5.59
N THR A 24 -19.96 28.83 -6.70
CA THR A 24 -19.29 27.87 -7.60
C THR A 24 -18.07 27.24 -6.93
N VAL A 25 -17.24 28.01 -6.24
CA VAL A 25 -16.07 27.50 -5.50
C VAL A 25 -16.46 26.54 -4.38
N ILE A 26 -17.56 26.82 -3.66
CA ILE A 26 -18.06 25.92 -2.59
C ILE A 26 -18.62 24.62 -3.19
N GLN A 27 -19.29 24.68 -4.35
CA GLN A 27 -19.80 23.49 -5.02
C GLN A 27 -18.69 22.59 -5.58
N ASP A 28 -17.62 23.17 -6.11
CA ASP A 28 -16.48 22.40 -6.61
C ASP A 28 -15.68 21.76 -5.46
N ALA A 29 -15.45 22.49 -4.37
CA ALA A 29 -14.83 21.93 -3.17
C ALA A 29 -15.66 20.80 -2.54
N ALA A 30 -17.00 20.90 -2.57
CA ALA A 30 -17.89 19.84 -2.08
C ALA A 30 -17.90 18.61 -3.00
N LYS A 31 -17.75 18.78 -4.32
CA LYS A 31 -17.61 17.66 -5.28
C LYS A 31 -16.28 16.95 -5.12
N ASP A 32 -15.18 17.68 -4.95
CA ASP A 32 -13.85 17.12 -4.73
C ASP A 32 -13.78 16.37 -3.38
N ASN A 33 -14.38 16.92 -2.33
CA ASN A 33 -14.44 16.25 -1.03
C ASN A 33 -15.31 14.99 -1.08
N LYS A 34 -16.44 15.00 -1.81
CA LYS A 34 -17.29 13.81 -2.01
C LYS A 34 -16.59 12.75 -2.85
N LYS A 35 -15.78 13.14 -3.84
CA LYS A 35 -14.96 12.23 -4.65
C LYS A 35 -13.84 11.60 -3.81
N LEU A 36 -13.18 12.39 -2.95
CA LEU A 36 -12.15 11.90 -2.01
C LEU A 36 -12.74 10.89 -1.01
N ILE A 37 -13.93 11.18 -0.46
CA ILE A 37 -14.64 10.28 0.47
C ILE A 37 -15.08 8.99 -0.24
N LEU A 38 -15.52 9.06 -1.50
CA LEU A 38 -15.88 7.87 -2.27
C LEU A 38 -14.66 7.00 -2.63
N ASP A 39 -13.52 7.63 -2.94
CA ASP A 39 -12.28 6.90 -3.22
C ASP A 39 -11.71 6.24 -1.95
N ASN A 40 -11.74 6.92 -0.81
CA ASN A 40 -11.36 6.32 0.47
C ASN A 40 -12.21 5.08 0.80
N SER A 41 -13.52 5.11 0.51
CA SER A 41 -14.39 3.97 0.78
C SER A 41 -14.14 2.77 -0.15
N ARG A 42 -13.53 2.95 -1.32
CA ARG A 42 -13.27 1.85 -2.28
C ARG A 42 -12.05 1.01 -1.90
N TRP A 43 -10.94 1.66 -1.58
CA TRP A 43 -9.73 0.95 -1.18
C TRP A 43 -9.88 0.27 0.18
N GLU A 44 -10.59 0.89 1.13
CA GLU A 44 -10.92 0.27 2.42
C GLU A 44 -11.80 -0.98 2.24
N ARG A 45 -12.83 -0.93 1.39
CA ARG A 45 -13.65 -2.11 1.06
C ARG A 45 -12.82 -3.23 0.41
N ARG A 46 -11.85 -2.87 -0.44
CA ARG A 46 -10.92 -3.83 -1.02
C ARG A 46 -10.09 -4.50 0.05
N LEU A 47 -9.51 -3.74 0.99
CA LEU A 47 -8.75 -4.29 2.12
C LEU A 47 -9.62 -5.20 3.00
N GLN A 48 -10.82 -4.75 3.38
CA GLN A 48 -11.76 -5.56 4.18
C GLN A 48 -12.10 -6.88 3.49
N LYS A 49 -12.36 -6.86 2.17
CA LYS A 49 -12.67 -8.06 1.40
C LYS A 49 -11.48 -9.03 1.38
N GLU A 50 -10.27 -8.54 1.16
CA GLU A 50 -9.07 -9.36 1.14
C GLU A 50 -8.75 -9.94 2.52
N LEU A 51 -8.90 -9.12 3.57
CA LEU A 51 -8.75 -9.57 4.95
C LEU A 51 -9.69 -10.73 5.28
N MET A 52 -10.98 -10.56 4.98
CA MET A 52 -11.99 -11.59 5.22
C MET A 52 -11.70 -12.87 4.44
N SER A 53 -11.22 -12.74 3.19
CA SER A 53 -10.82 -13.89 2.38
C SER A 53 -9.61 -14.60 2.99
N LEU A 54 -8.61 -13.85 3.44
CA LEU A 54 -7.38 -14.40 4.02
C LEU A 54 -7.61 -15.07 5.39
N ILE A 55 -8.54 -14.54 6.20
CA ILE A 55 -8.94 -15.15 7.48
C ILE A 55 -9.75 -16.43 7.23
N LYS A 56 -10.68 -16.40 6.27
CA LYS A 56 -11.58 -17.52 6.00
C LYS A 56 -10.89 -18.69 5.32
N GLU A 57 -10.00 -18.39 4.37
CA GLU A 57 -9.33 -19.39 3.53
C GLU A 57 -7.83 -19.02 3.42
N PRO A 58 -7.05 -19.10 4.53
CA PRO A 58 -5.63 -18.76 4.49
C PRO A 58 -4.86 -19.80 3.65
N PRO A 59 -3.82 -19.37 2.92
CA PRO A 59 -2.87 -20.30 2.33
C PRO A 59 -2.19 -21.16 3.42
N PRO A 60 -1.73 -22.38 3.10
CA PRO A 60 -0.99 -23.19 4.04
C PRO A 60 0.20 -22.44 4.67
N GLY A 61 0.33 -22.49 5.99
CA GLY A 61 1.39 -21.81 6.73
C GLY A 61 1.29 -20.29 6.78
N VAL A 62 0.14 -19.71 6.42
CA VAL A 62 -0.09 -18.25 6.46
C VAL A 62 -1.20 -17.94 7.45
N ALA A 63 -0.97 -17.04 8.38
CA ALA A 63 -1.96 -16.58 9.35
C ALA A 63 -1.87 -15.07 9.58
N VAL A 64 -3.02 -14.41 9.64
CA VAL A 64 -3.11 -12.99 9.96
C VAL A 64 -3.08 -12.80 11.46
N ASP A 65 -2.31 -11.82 11.94
CA ASP A 65 -2.43 -11.33 13.31
C ASP A 65 -3.63 -10.38 13.39
N GLU A 66 -4.76 -10.91 13.87
CA GLU A 66 -6.05 -10.18 13.91
C GLU A 66 -6.00 -8.99 14.87
N ASP A 67 -5.18 -9.03 15.92
CA ASP A 67 -5.01 -7.92 16.85
C ASP A 67 -4.35 -6.72 16.16
N SER A 68 -3.36 -6.98 15.31
CA SER A 68 -2.69 -5.92 14.55
C SER A 68 -3.64 -5.21 13.59
N VAL A 69 -4.49 -5.97 12.91
CA VAL A 69 -5.46 -5.43 11.94
C VAL A 69 -6.62 -4.70 12.62
N SER A 70 -7.07 -5.18 13.77
CA SER A 70 -8.12 -4.51 14.55
C SER A 70 -7.72 -3.10 15.00
N GLN A 71 -6.43 -2.88 15.24
CA GLN A 71 -5.88 -1.57 15.61
C GLN A 71 -5.71 -0.65 14.40
N ASN A 72 -5.34 -1.20 13.24
CA ASN A 72 -5.06 -0.41 12.04
C ASN A 72 -5.28 -1.22 10.76
N LEU A 73 -6.39 -0.95 10.07
CA LEU A 73 -6.72 -1.59 8.78
C LEU A 73 -5.66 -1.36 7.69
N THR A 74 -4.81 -0.34 7.81
CA THR A 74 -3.77 -0.03 6.83
C THR A 74 -2.44 -0.72 7.09
N GLN A 75 -2.33 -1.49 8.19
CA GLN A 75 -1.12 -2.21 8.55
C GLN A 75 -1.48 -3.60 9.06
N TRP A 76 -1.01 -4.64 8.37
CA TRP A 76 -1.26 -6.01 8.76
C TRP A 76 0.04 -6.71 9.09
N ILE A 77 0.06 -7.45 10.18
CA ILE A 77 1.11 -8.42 10.47
C ILE A 77 0.60 -9.79 10.03
N ILE A 78 1.40 -10.47 9.21
CA ILE A 78 1.07 -11.80 8.69
C ILE A 78 2.21 -12.74 9.06
N ASN A 79 1.86 -13.82 9.74
CA ASN A 79 2.79 -14.89 10.07
C ASN A 79 2.91 -15.84 8.88
N ILE A 80 4.14 -16.26 8.57
CA ILE A 80 4.45 -17.26 7.53
C ILE A 80 5.34 -18.33 8.15
N ASP A 81 4.92 -19.58 8.00
CA ASP A 81 5.69 -20.74 8.42
C ASP A 81 6.53 -21.29 7.27
N GLY A 82 7.73 -21.73 7.58
CA GLY A 82 8.57 -22.46 6.63
C GLY A 82 7.94 -23.80 6.28
N VAL A 83 7.84 -24.07 4.96
CA VAL A 83 7.19 -25.29 4.44
C VAL A 83 8.05 -26.52 4.77
N GLU A 84 7.40 -27.61 5.14
CA GLU A 84 8.03 -28.92 5.39
C GLU A 84 8.84 -29.38 4.15
N GLY A 85 10.00 -29.96 4.37
CA GLY A 85 10.91 -30.40 3.32
C GLY A 85 11.72 -29.28 2.66
N THR A 86 11.62 -28.04 3.16
CA THR A 86 12.42 -26.90 2.68
C THR A 86 13.54 -26.53 3.64
N LEU A 87 14.44 -25.63 3.19
CA LEU A 87 15.49 -25.10 4.08
C LEU A 87 14.96 -24.31 5.27
N TYR A 88 13.69 -23.90 5.24
CA TYR A 88 13.04 -23.08 6.28
C TYR A 88 12.05 -23.87 7.14
N GLU A 89 12.00 -25.18 7.00
CA GLU A 89 11.15 -26.03 7.84
C GLU A 89 11.35 -25.73 9.32
N GLY A 90 10.23 -25.55 10.06
CA GLY A 90 10.22 -25.22 11.47
C GLY A 90 10.58 -23.79 11.82
N GLU A 91 10.85 -22.93 10.83
CA GLU A 91 11.05 -21.51 11.06
C GLU A 91 9.74 -20.74 10.91
N HIS A 92 9.59 -19.68 11.72
CA HIS A 92 8.43 -18.79 11.73
C HIS A 92 8.88 -17.38 11.44
N PHE A 93 8.18 -16.72 10.51
CA PHE A 93 8.49 -15.36 10.05
C PHE A 93 7.29 -14.47 10.16
N GLN A 94 7.53 -13.17 10.27
CA GLN A 94 6.49 -12.15 10.28
C GLN A 94 6.70 -11.17 9.12
N LEU A 95 5.63 -10.91 8.38
CA LEU A 95 5.57 -9.88 7.35
C LEU A 95 4.74 -8.70 7.85
N LEU A 96 5.22 -7.50 7.62
CA LEU A 96 4.46 -6.27 7.79
C LEU A 96 4.03 -5.76 6.42
N PHE A 97 2.73 -5.72 6.20
CA PHE A 97 2.10 -5.06 5.06
C PHE A 97 1.66 -3.66 5.45
N LYS A 98 1.98 -2.66 4.63
CA LYS A 98 1.47 -1.30 4.77
C LYS A 98 0.80 -0.86 3.49
N PHE A 99 -0.43 -0.37 3.62
CA PHE A 99 -1.25 0.06 2.50
C PHE A 99 -1.41 1.57 2.49
N ASN A 100 -1.44 2.16 1.30
CA ASN A 100 -1.82 3.55 1.11
C ASN A 100 -3.22 3.64 0.48
N ASN A 101 -3.75 4.85 0.37
CA ASN A 101 -5.09 5.10 -0.17
C ASN A 101 -5.23 4.87 -1.68
N LYS A 102 -4.13 4.54 -2.39
CA LYS A 102 -4.14 4.19 -3.80
C LYS A 102 -4.20 2.68 -4.04
N TYR A 103 -4.16 1.87 -2.96
CA TYR A 103 -4.33 0.42 -3.10
C TYR A 103 -5.69 0.10 -3.72
N PRO A 104 -5.82 -0.84 -4.67
CA PRO A 104 -4.80 -1.77 -5.17
C PRO A 104 -3.99 -1.28 -6.38
N PHE A 105 -4.11 -0.01 -6.80
CA PHE A 105 -3.34 0.52 -7.93
C PHE A 105 -1.86 0.67 -7.59
N ASP A 106 -1.55 1.06 -6.34
CA ASP A 106 -0.20 0.97 -5.79
C ASP A 106 -0.05 -0.35 -5.03
N SER A 107 1.09 -1.03 -5.20
CA SER A 107 1.45 -2.20 -4.39
C SER A 107 1.53 -1.84 -2.90
N PRO A 108 1.30 -2.79 -1.97
CA PRO A 108 1.63 -2.58 -0.57
C PRO A 108 3.15 -2.47 -0.36
N GLU A 109 3.56 -1.80 0.71
CA GLU A 109 4.92 -1.98 1.23
C GLU A 109 4.94 -3.29 2.04
N VAL A 110 5.85 -4.21 1.71
CA VAL A 110 5.97 -5.49 2.39
C VAL A 110 7.39 -5.68 2.85
N THR A 111 7.57 -5.98 4.13
CA THR A 111 8.89 -6.24 4.74
C THR A 111 8.78 -7.36 5.76
N PHE A 112 9.82 -8.16 5.88
CA PHE A 112 9.98 -9.01 7.05
C PHE A 112 10.27 -8.17 8.28
N ILE A 113 9.71 -8.54 9.41
CA ILE A 113 9.89 -7.87 10.71
C ILE A 113 10.23 -8.90 11.81
N GLY A 114 10.58 -8.39 12.99
CA GLY A 114 10.91 -9.24 14.15
C GLY A 114 12.39 -9.64 14.19
N ALA A 115 12.70 -10.57 15.07
CA ALA A 115 14.08 -11.02 15.29
C ALA A 115 14.56 -12.05 14.26
N ASN A 116 13.61 -12.78 13.64
CA ASN A 116 13.90 -13.82 12.66
C ASN A 116 13.62 -13.34 11.23
N ILE A 117 14.63 -12.80 10.58
CA ILE A 117 14.57 -12.39 9.16
C ILE A 117 15.16 -13.51 8.31
N PRO A 118 14.41 -14.12 7.36
CA PRO A 118 14.92 -15.23 6.55
C PRO A 118 16.23 -14.89 5.87
N VAL A 119 17.20 -15.80 5.92
CA VAL A 119 18.46 -15.68 5.17
C VAL A 119 18.23 -16.23 3.76
N HIS A 120 18.07 -15.33 2.78
CA HIS A 120 17.70 -15.68 1.40
C HIS A 120 18.40 -14.74 0.40
N PRO A 121 18.74 -15.19 -0.83
CA PRO A 121 19.38 -14.34 -1.85
C PRO A 121 18.59 -13.08 -2.25
N HIS A 122 17.27 -13.10 -2.07
CA HIS A 122 16.37 -11.98 -2.37
C HIS A 122 15.86 -11.23 -1.12
N ILE A 123 16.42 -11.52 0.08
CA ILE A 123 15.98 -10.86 1.33
C ILE A 123 17.20 -10.25 2.01
N TYR A 124 17.13 -8.94 2.21
CA TYR A 124 18.14 -8.18 2.94
C TYR A 124 17.96 -8.32 4.45
N SER A 125 19.03 -8.14 5.21
CA SER A 125 19.00 -8.34 6.66
C SER A 125 18.13 -7.34 7.42
N ASN A 126 17.71 -6.24 6.79
CA ASN A 126 16.73 -5.29 7.31
C ASN A 126 15.28 -5.68 7.00
N GLY A 127 15.04 -6.85 6.41
CA GLY A 127 13.71 -7.35 6.06
C GLY A 127 13.17 -6.91 4.69
N HIS A 128 13.91 -6.11 3.93
CA HIS A 128 13.50 -5.73 2.57
C HIS A 128 13.56 -6.92 1.62
N ILE A 129 12.57 -7.02 0.74
CA ILE A 129 12.37 -8.15 -0.18
C ILE A 129 12.54 -7.66 -1.62
N CYS A 130 13.48 -8.27 -2.36
CA CYS A 130 13.66 -8.06 -3.78
C CYS A 130 12.72 -9.02 -4.54
N LEU A 131 11.49 -8.58 -4.80
CA LEU A 131 10.46 -9.39 -5.48
C LEU A 131 9.67 -8.49 -6.43
N SER A 132 9.68 -8.82 -7.73
CA SER A 132 9.15 -7.95 -8.78
C SER A 132 7.66 -7.66 -8.67
N ILE A 133 6.86 -8.61 -8.16
CA ILE A 133 5.42 -8.40 -7.90
C ILE A 133 5.13 -7.32 -6.85
N LEU A 134 6.11 -6.90 -6.05
CA LEU A 134 5.96 -5.80 -5.10
C LEU A 134 6.25 -4.44 -5.73
N THR A 135 6.82 -4.42 -6.95
CA THR A 135 7.26 -3.23 -7.67
C THR A 135 6.76 -3.22 -9.12
N ASP A 136 7.61 -3.63 -10.06
CA ASP A 136 7.38 -3.45 -11.50
C ASP A 136 6.28 -4.36 -12.07
N ASP A 137 6.13 -5.58 -11.52
CA ASP A 137 5.11 -6.55 -11.94
C ASP A 137 3.83 -6.48 -11.10
N TRP A 138 3.68 -5.44 -10.27
CA TRP A 138 2.45 -5.27 -9.53
C TRP A 138 1.26 -5.00 -10.45
N SER A 139 0.16 -5.66 -10.17
CA SER A 139 -1.12 -5.43 -10.83
C SER A 139 -2.25 -5.33 -9.78
N PRO A 140 -3.27 -4.48 -10.00
CA PRO A 140 -4.46 -4.43 -9.13
C PRO A 140 -5.25 -5.74 -9.03
N ALA A 141 -4.98 -6.70 -9.92
CA ALA A 141 -5.56 -8.06 -9.85
C ALA A 141 -4.90 -8.92 -8.76
N LEU A 142 -3.68 -8.58 -8.34
CA LEU A 142 -3.00 -9.25 -7.24
C LEU A 142 -3.65 -8.89 -5.90
N SER A 143 -3.52 -9.80 -4.95
CA SER A 143 -4.05 -9.67 -3.60
C SER A 143 -2.95 -9.92 -2.56
N VAL A 144 -3.23 -9.61 -1.29
CA VAL A 144 -2.35 -9.97 -0.19
C VAL A 144 -2.06 -11.47 -0.17
N GLN A 145 -3.07 -12.30 -0.43
CA GLN A 145 -2.92 -13.75 -0.54
C GLN A 145 -1.93 -14.15 -1.65
N SER A 146 -2.02 -13.50 -2.83
CA SER A 146 -1.07 -13.74 -3.94
C SER A 146 0.37 -13.39 -3.54
N VAL A 147 0.56 -12.30 -2.81
CA VAL A 147 1.88 -11.90 -2.30
C VAL A 147 2.42 -12.91 -1.29
N CYS A 148 1.60 -13.35 -0.33
CA CYS A 148 2.00 -14.37 0.64
C CYS A 148 2.42 -15.68 -0.06
N LEU A 149 1.63 -16.14 -1.03
CA LEU A 149 1.95 -17.33 -1.82
C LEU A 149 3.27 -17.18 -2.60
N SER A 150 3.51 -16.02 -3.22
CA SER A 150 4.76 -15.76 -3.94
C SER A 150 5.96 -15.73 -3.01
N ILE A 151 5.84 -15.17 -1.81
CA ILE A 151 6.91 -15.17 -0.80
C ILE A 151 7.15 -16.59 -0.28
N SER A 152 6.09 -17.35 0.02
CA SER A 152 6.22 -18.76 0.44
C SER A 152 6.86 -19.63 -0.64
N SER A 153 6.51 -19.41 -1.92
CA SER A 153 7.13 -20.08 -3.06
C SER A 153 8.61 -19.72 -3.20
N MET A 154 8.95 -18.44 -3.09
CA MET A 154 10.34 -17.96 -3.12
C MET A 154 11.18 -18.60 -2.01
N LEU A 155 10.68 -18.66 -0.78
CA LEU A 155 11.36 -19.34 0.32
C LEU A 155 11.49 -20.85 0.04
N SER A 156 10.43 -21.49 -0.44
CA SER A 156 10.42 -22.95 -0.68
C SER A 156 11.37 -23.37 -1.81
N SER A 157 11.59 -22.51 -2.80
CA SER A 157 12.52 -22.78 -3.92
C SER A 157 13.98 -22.50 -3.60
N CYS A 158 14.28 -21.94 -2.44
CA CYS A 158 15.64 -21.60 -2.01
C CYS A 158 16.52 -22.84 -1.89
N ARG A 159 17.68 -22.81 -2.58
CA ARG A 159 18.65 -23.92 -2.56
C ARG A 159 19.79 -23.70 -1.57
N GLU A 160 20.06 -22.45 -1.22
CA GLU A 160 21.14 -22.07 -0.33
C GLU A 160 20.76 -20.84 0.49
N LYS A 161 20.89 -20.93 1.80
CA LYS A 161 20.70 -19.80 2.71
C LYS A 161 21.89 -18.86 2.63
N ARG A 162 21.77 -17.77 1.86
CA ARG A 162 22.76 -16.70 1.75
C ARG A 162 22.07 -15.35 1.65
N ARG A 163 22.75 -14.30 2.01
CA ARG A 163 22.26 -12.92 1.80
C ARG A 163 22.63 -12.42 0.39
N PRO A 164 21.92 -11.40 -0.12
CA PRO A 164 22.35 -10.69 -1.32
C PRO A 164 23.81 -10.25 -1.20
N PRO A 165 24.60 -10.29 -2.29
CA PRO A 165 26.03 -9.97 -2.23
C PRO A 165 26.32 -8.53 -1.77
N ASP A 166 25.41 -7.61 -2.02
CA ASP A 166 25.47 -6.20 -1.65
C ASP A 166 24.80 -5.87 -0.28
N ASN A 167 24.35 -6.88 0.47
CA ASN A 167 23.57 -6.70 1.71
C ASN A 167 24.21 -5.69 2.67
N GLY A 168 25.51 -5.74 2.88
CA GLY A 168 26.20 -4.87 3.84
C GLY A 168 26.17 -3.39 3.45
N ILE A 169 26.22 -3.07 2.15
CA ILE A 169 26.15 -1.70 1.63
C ILE A 169 24.68 -1.26 1.59
N TYR A 170 23.82 -2.12 1.04
CA TYR A 170 22.40 -1.84 0.89
C TYR A 170 21.74 -1.43 2.20
N VAL A 171 21.89 -2.20 3.27
CA VAL A 171 21.25 -1.94 4.57
C VAL A 171 21.68 -0.60 5.19
N LYS A 172 22.90 -0.13 4.88
CA LYS A 172 23.40 1.17 5.37
C LYS A 172 22.90 2.36 4.54
N THR A 173 22.56 2.16 3.28
CA THR A 173 22.28 3.25 2.33
C THR A 173 20.85 3.28 1.81
N CYS A 174 20.08 2.18 1.98
CA CYS A 174 18.73 2.07 1.43
C CYS A 174 17.74 3.05 2.08
N ASN A 175 16.68 3.36 1.35
CA ASN A 175 15.53 4.08 1.89
C ASN A 175 14.78 3.17 2.86
N LYS A 176 14.14 3.75 3.89
CA LYS A 176 13.25 3.01 4.81
C LYS A 176 12.08 2.36 4.09
N ASN A 177 11.61 2.98 3.00
CA ASN A 177 10.55 2.44 2.16
C ASN A 177 11.17 1.62 1.02
N PRO A 178 10.97 0.28 0.98
CA PRO A 178 11.53 -0.61 -0.04
C PRO A 178 11.08 -0.25 -1.46
N LYS A 179 9.89 0.33 -1.63
CA LYS A 179 9.36 0.77 -2.95
C LYS A 179 10.15 1.92 -3.58
N LYS A 180 10.97 2.63 -2.82
CA LYS A 180 11.84 3.72 -3.31
C LYS A 180 13.22 3.23 -3.72
N THR A 181 13.48 1.94 -3.63
CA THR A 181 14.73 1.31 -4.02
C THR A 181 14.67 0.92 -5.50
N LYS A 182 15.73 1.22 -6.26
CA LYS A 182 15.95 0.58 -7.56
C LYS A 182 16.51 -0.81 -7.30
N TRP A 183 15.71 -1.82 -7.58
CA TRP A 183 16.11 -3.20 -7.43
C TRP A 183 16.99 -3.65 -8.61
N TRP A 184 18.09 -4.33 -8.31
CA TRP A 184 18.87 -5.08 -9.28
C TRP A 184 18.47 -6.53 -9.10
N TYR A 185 17.67 -7.05 -10.02
CA TYR A 185 17.26 -8.45 -10.00
C TYR A 185 18.42 -9.30 -10.45
N HIS A 186 19.00 -10.08 -9.55
CA HIS A 186 20.08 -11.02 -9.83
C HIS A 186 19.48 -12.39 -10.21
N ASP A 187 18.68 -12.43 -11.28
CA ASP A 187 17.92 -13.63 -11.68
C ASP A 187 18.79 -14.77 -12.24
N ASP A 188 20.05 -14.50 -12.58
CA ASP A 188 20.89 -15.46 -13.29
C ASP A 188 21.61 -16.48 -12.38
N SER A 189 21.33 -16.54 -11.09
CA SER A 189 22.09 -17.36 -10.13
C SER A 189 21.27 -18.13 -9.09
N VAL A 190 19.98 -18.40 -9.39
CA VAL A 190 19.12 -19.22 -8.51
C VAL A 190 18.76 -20.55 -9.15
#